data_10462f54c2aa2eec7cc0a10184d4981f
#
_entry.id   10462f54c2aa2eec7cc0a10184d4981f
#
_cell.length_a   1.000
_cell.length_b   1.000
_cell.length_c   1.000
_cell.angle_alpha   90.00
_cell.angle_beta   90.00
_cell.angle_gamma   90.00
#
_symmetry.space_group_name_H-M   'P 1'
#
loop_
_entity.id
_entity.type
_entity.pdbx_description
1 polymer ?
#
loop_
_entity_poly.entity_id
_entity_poly.type
_entity_poly.pdbx_seq_one_letter_code
_entity_poly.pdbx_strand_id
1 'polypeptide(L)'
;MTESPLVWPDATRASAFSAWLQAQTAPHGLLPETVHPASADASFRRYFRVRTADGSSCIIMDAPPAQEDCAPFVKVAGLMADAGLEAPRVLAWDRAQGFMLLSDLGARTMLEVIEQQPEARLAQCAYDLYRQAIDALVRWQLASQPDVLPPYDDALLSRELALFPDWYVEKHRGITIDSTLRAKLDGLFAQIKDSNLNALGGARVFVHRDFMPRNLMVPESGEPRLGVLDFQDAVYGPITYDIASLMRDAFISWPEDFVLEITVRYWEQARKAGLPVGDDFGEFYRAVEWMGLQRHLKILGIFARLTLRDGKPKYLADTPRFITYARATCARYRQLGPLMVLLDEIEGNETRVGYTF
;
A
#
# COMPACT_ATOMS: atom_id res chain seq x y z
N MET A 1 12.32 -30.41 7.68
CA MET A 1 11.87 -29.90 6.37
C MET A 1 13.12 -29.44 5.66
N THR A 2 13.46 -30.01 4.51
CA THR A 2 14.63 -29.60 3.71
C THR A 2 14.34 -28.21 3.13
N GLU A 3 15.06 -27.20 3.61
CA GLU A 3 14.97 -25.84 3.10
C GLU A 3 15.29 -25.82 1.61
N SER A 4 14.47 -25.14 0.83
CA SER A 4 14.70 -25.00 -0.62
C SER A 4 16.01 -24.26 -0.85
N PRO A 5 16.89 -24.72 -1.73
CA PRO A 5 18.16 -24.05 -2.01
C PRO A 5 17.91 -22.64 -2.53
N LEU A 6 18.77 -21.69 -2.12
CA LEU A 6 18.72 -20.31 -2.61
C LEU A 6 18.97 -20.29 -4.12
N VAL A 7 17.98 -19.85 -4.89
CA VAL A 7 18.11 -19.71 -6.35
C VAL A 7 18.69 -18.34 -6.67
N TRP A 8 19.82 -18.32 -7.38
CA TRP A 8 20.49 -17.10 -7.80
C TRP A 8 20.33 -16.85 -9.30
N PRO A 9 20.21 -15.59 -9.76
CA PRO A 9 20.12 -15.29 -11.19
C PRO A 9 21.41 -15.66 -11.93
N ASP A 10 22.58 -15.53 -11.25
CA ASP A 10 23.89 -15.91 -11.76
C ASP A 10 24.87 -16.23 -10.61
N ALA A 11 26.00 -16.87 -10.94
CA ALA A 11 27.02 -17.27 -9.99
C ALA A 11 27.79 -16.06 -9.40
N THR A 12 27.89 -14.95 -10.13
CA THR A 12 28.58 -13.74 -9.67
C THR A 12 27.80 -13.12 -8.54
N ARG A 13 26.47 -13.02 -8.67
CA ARG A 13 25.59 -12.48 -7.62
C ARG A 13 25.62 -13.37 -6.37
N ALA A 14 25.61 -14.70 -6.54
CA ALA A 14 25.74 -15.64 -5.45
C ALA A 14 27.05 -15.46 -4.67
N SER A 15 28.17 -15.33 -5.38
CA SER A 15 29.51 -15.13 -4.78
C SER A 15 29.60 -13.79 -4.05
N ALA A 16 29.08 -12.72 -4.65
CA ALA A 16 29.03 -11.39 -4.03
C ALA A 16 28.20 -11.38 -2.73
N PHE A 17 27.03 -12.02 -2.75
CA PHE A 17 26.18 -12.17 -1.56
C PHE A 17 26.92 -12.95 -0.46
N SER A 18 27.55 -14.07 -0.78
CA SER A 18 28.27 -14.90 0.19
C SER A 18 29.42 -14.13 0.82
N ALA A 19 30.21 -13.39 0.02
CA ALA A 19 31.30 -12.57 0.52
C ALA A 19 30.80 -11.43 1.44
N TRP A 20 29.73 -10.74 1.04
CA TRP A 20 29.13 -9.69 1.85
C TRP A 20 28.55 -10.26 3.15
N LEU A 21 27.80 -11.37 3.10
CA LEU A 21 27.24 -12.02 4.29
C LEU A 21 28.34 -12.43 5.27
N GLN A 22 29.44 -13.01 4.78
CA GLN A 22 30.58 -13.38 5.62
C GLN A 22 31.18 -12.16 6.31
N ALA A 23 31.27 -11.02 5.64
CA ALA A 23 31.76 -9.78 6.24
C ALA A 23 30.82 -9.24 7.35
N GLN A 24 29.50 -9.49 7.25
CA GLN A 24 28.51 -9.07 8.26
C GLN A 24 28.37 -10.07 9.41
N THR A 25 28.92 -11.29 9.29
CA THR A 25 28.71 -12.38 10.26
C THR A 25 29.21 -12.00 11.65
N ALA A 26 30.45 -11.61 11.81
CA ALA A 26 31.04 -11.28 13.11
C ALA A 26 30.46 -9.97 13.72
N PRO A 27 30.31 -8.86 12.96
CA PRO A 27 29.77 -7.61 13.51
C PRO A 27 28.34 -7.72 14.05
N HIS A 28 27.52 -8.60 13.45
CA HIS A 28 26.09 -8.73 13.79
C HIS A 28 25.72 -10.11 14.38
N GLY A 29 26.70 -10.97 14.64
CA GLY A 29 26.47 -12.31 15.20
C GLY A 29 25.60 -13.19 14.30
N LEU A 30 25.68 -13.05 12.98
CA LEU A 30 24.84 -13.80 12.06
C LEU A 30 25.25 -15.28 12.01
N LEU A 31 24.29 -16.15 11.73
CA LEU A 31 24.45 -17.58 11.49
C LEU A 31 24.17 -17.90 10.00
N PRO A 32 25.17 -17.77 9.11
CA PRO A 32 24.97 -17.86 7.65
C PRO A 32 24.29 -19.13 7.16
N GLU A 33 24.49 -20.24 7.86
CA GLU A 33 23.88 -21.53 7.57
C GLU A 33 22.35 -21.55 7.76
N THR A 34 21.79 -20.52 8.42
CA THR A 34 20.35 -20.37 8.67
C THR A 34 19.64 -19.52 7.64
N VAL A 35 20.36 -18.99 6.63
CA VAL A 35 19.76 -18.10 5.61
C VAL A 35 18.73 -18.85 4.78
N HIS A 36 17.52 -18.32 4.73
CA HIS A 36 16.42 -18.85 3.93
C HIS A 36 15.55 -17.71 3.36
N PRO A 37 14.78 -17.95 2.28
CA PRO A 37 13.87 -16.95 1.72
C PRO A 37 12.85 -16.49 2.77
N ALA A 38 12.68 -15.15 2.94
CA ALA A 38 11.71 -14.58 3.87
C ALA A 38 10.38 -14.24 3.17
N SER A 39 10.45 -13.67 1.98
CA SER A 39 9.27 -13.38 1.16
C SER A 39 9.64 -13.32 -0.32
N ALA A 40 8.65 -13.53 -1.20
CA ALA A 40 8.75 -13.26 -2.63
C ALA A 40 7.89 -12.03 -2.95
N ASP A 41 8.53 -10.91 -3.28
CA ASP A 41 7.85 -9.70 -3.70
C ASP A 41 7.62 -9.66 -5.22
N ALA A 42 6.78 -8.72 -5.65
CA ALA A 42 6.55 -8.41 -7.06
C ALA A 42 7.67 -7.57 -7.70
N SER A 43 8.65 -7.10 -6.90
CA SER A 43 9.80 -6.30 -7.32
C SER A 43 11.03 -7.14 -7.67
N PHE A 44 12.11 -6.48 -8.07
CA PHE A 44 13.41 -7.12 -8.24
C PHE A 44 14.15 -7.37 -6.93
N ARG A 45 13.57 -6.95 -5.80
CA ARG A 45 14.11 -7.17 -4.47
C ARG A 45 13.85 -8.59 -4.03
N ARG A 46 14.85 -9.17 -3.37
CA ARG A 46 14.73 -10.46 -2.71
C ARG A 46 15.03 -10.30 -1.24
N TYR A 47 14.29 -11.00 -0.42
CA TYR A 47 14.43 -10.93 1.02
C TYR A 47 14.75 -12.30 1.60
N PHE A 48 15.76 -12.33 2.46
CA PHE A 48 16.18 -13.53 3.15
C PHE A 48 16.17 -13.27 4.65
N ARG A 49 15.80 -14.26 5.43
CA ARG A 49 15.91 -14.22 6.88
C ARG A 49 17.15 -14.97 7.30
N VAL A 50 17.89 -14.45 8.30
CA VAL A 50 19.05 -15.05 8.91
C VAL A 50 18.94 -14.96 10.42
N ARG A 51 19.26 -16.03 11.13
CA ARG A 51 19.30 -16.04 12.61
C ARG A 51 20.59 -15.40 13.11
N THR A 52 20.53 -14.91 14.35
CA THR A 52 21.67 -14.38 15.09
C THR A 52 22.01 -15.29 16.27
N ALA A 53 23.22 -15.20 16.77
CA ALA A 53 23.72 -16.03 17.88
C ALA A 53 22.99 -15.79 19.22
N ASP A 54 22.34 -14.63 19.38
CA ASP A 54 21.50 -14.30 20.55
C ASP A 54 20.07 -14.86 20.46
N GLY A 55 19.73 -15.59 19.38
CA GLY A 55 18.45 -16.20 19.14
C GLY A 55 17.43 -15.29 18.42
N SER A 56 17.80 -14.06 18.07
CA SER A 56 16.98 -13.17 17.25
C SER A 56 17.17 -13.46 15.75
N SER A 57 16.62 -12.62 14.88
CA SER A 57 16.81 -12.71 13.44
C SER A 57 16.95 -11.33 12.79
N CYS A 58 17.55 -11.33 11.60
CA CYS A 58 17.66 -10.19 10.71
C CYS A 58 17.13 -10.53 9.33
N ILE A 59 16.76 -9.49 8.59
CA ILE A 59 16.40 -9.60 7.18
C ILE A 59 17.54 -9.09 6.31
N ILE A 60 17.89 -9.86 5.30
CA ILE A 60 18.82 -9.43 4.26
C ILE A 60 18.00 -9.06 3.03
N MET A 61 18.12 -7.82 2.56
CA MET A 61 17.57 -7.38 1.29
C MET A 61 18.65 -7.41 0.22
N ASP A 62 18.37 -8.08 -0.87
CA ASP A 62 19.15 -8.10 -2.10
C ASP A 62 18.39 -7.29 -3.17
N ALA A 63 18.93 -6.13 -3.50
CA ALA A 63 18.35 -5.15 -4.42
C ALA A 63 19.42 -4.72 -5.45
N PRO A 64 19.55 -5.43 -6.59
CA PRO A 64 20.61 -5.15 -7.56
C PRO A 64 20.58 -3.69 -8.05
N PRO A 65 21.66 -2.90 -7.94
CA PRO A 65 21.65 -1.45 -8.22
C PRO A 65 21.30 -1.07 -9.66
N ALA A 66 21.45 -1.99 -10.62
CA ALA A 66 21.02 -1.78 -12.00
C ALA A 66 19.50 -1.77 -12.17
N GLN A 67 18.75 -2.27 -11.17
CA GLN A 67 17.28 -2.43 -11.22
C GLN A 67 16.56 -1.68 -10.10
N GLU A 68 17.23 -1.41 -8.98
CA GLU A 68 16.63 -0.84 -7.77
C GLU A 68 17.50 0.27 -7.17
N ASP A 69 16.92 1.44 -6.94
CA ASP A 69 17.53 2.48 -6.10
C ASP A 69 17.05 2.32 -4.65
N CYS A 70 18.00 2.03 -3.77
CA CYS A 70 17.69 1.85 -2.34
C CYS A 70 17.77 3.15 -1.52
N ALA A 71 18.16 4.28 -2.10
CA ALA A 71 18.28 5.54 -1.36
C ALA A 71 16.91 6.01 -0.79
N PRO A 72 15.78 5.91 -1.51
CA PRO A 72 14.46 6.20 -0.94
C PRO A 72 14.12 5.31 0.25
N PHE A 73 14.41 4.01 0.19
CA PHE A 73 14.19 3.09 1.32
C PHE A 73 14.94 3.54 2.57
N VAL A 74 16.24 3.82 2.46
CA VAL A 74 17.05 4.27 3.60
C VAL A 74 16.56 5.59 4.17
N LYS A 75 16.20 6.54 3.29
CA LYS A 75 15.66 7.84 3.69
C LYS A 75 14.37 7.70 4.48
N VAL A 76 13.40 6.95 3.94
CA VAL A 76 12.08 6.83 4.57
C VAL A 76 12.16 5.98 5.85
N ALA A 77 12.99 4.93 5.89
CA ALA A 77 13.25 4.17 7.12
C ALA A 77 13.74 5.08 8.26
N GLY A 78 14.64 6.02 7.96
CA GLY A 78 15.09 7.03 8.91
C GLY A 78 13.95 7.93 9.40
N LEU A 79 13.15 8.48 8.49
CA LEU A 79 11.99 9.33 8.82
C LEU A 79 10.96 8.58 9.70
N MET A 80 10.72 7.29 9.43
CA MET A 80 9.82 6.47 10.25
C MET A 80 10.38 6.23 11.66
N ALA A 81 11.69 5.95 11.77
CA ALA A 81 12.33 5.80 13.07
C ALA A 81 12.26 7.10 13.89
N ASP A 82 12.51 8.25 13.27
CA ASP A 82 12.40 9.57 13.90
C ASP A 82 10.95 9.89 14.33
N ALA A 83 9.97 9.38 13.59
CA ALA A 83 8.55 9.46 13.94
C ALA A 83 8.11 8.48 15.04
N GLY A 84 9.02 7.62 15.52
CA GLY A 84 8.73 6.60 16.53
C GLY A 84 7.87 5.45 16.04
N LEU A 85 7.93 5.14 14.72
CA LEU A 85 7.33 3.94 14.16
C LEU A 85 8.29 2.76 14.18
N GLU A 86 7.71 1.56 14.27
CA GLU A 86 8.45 0.32 14.07
C GLU A 86 8.57 0.06 12.56
N ALA A 87 9.73 0.37 12.00
CA ALA A 87 10.10 0.10 10.61
C ALA A 87 11.43 -0.64 10.56
N PRO A 88 11.76 -1.37 9.48
CA PRO A 88 13.05 -2.03 9.34
C PRO A 88 14.20 -1.04 9.51
N ARG A 89 15.03 -1.22 10.53
CA ARG A 89 16.25 -0.43 10.75
C ARG A 89 17.35 -0.96 9.85
N VAL A 90 18.03 -0.07 9.15
CA VAL A 90 19.19 -0.42 8.33
C VAL A 90 20.40 -0.61 9.25
N LEU A 91 20.83 -1.86 9.42
CA LEU A 91 21.96 -2.24 10.28
C LEU A 91 23.29 -2.21 9.51
N ALA A 92 23.25 -2.58 8.23
CA ALA A 92 24.38 -2.46 7.30
C ALA A 92 23.87 -2.24 5.88
N TRP A 93 24.62 -1.50 5.06
CA TRP A 93 24.29 -1.24 3.66
C TRP A 93 25.53 -1.20 2.78
N ASP A 94 25.61 -2.11 1.82
CA ASP A 94 26.56 -2.05 0.71
C ASP A 94 25.87 -1.39 -0.49
N ARG A 95 26.07 -0.09 -0.63
CA ARG A 95 25.44 0.69 -1.70
C ARG A 95 25.91 0.25 -3.09
N ALA A 96 27.15 -0.17 -3.23
CA ALA A 96 27.73 -0.55 -4.52
C ALA A 96 27.13 -1.86 -5.05
N GLN A 97 26.85 -2.80 -4.15
CA GLN A 97 26.28 -4.09 -4.50
C GLN A 97 24.77 -4.20 -4.25
N GLY A 98 24.17 -3.26 -3.50
CA GLY A 98 22.73 -3.25 -3.19
C GLY A 98 22.32 -4.34 -2.19
N PHE A 99 23.18 -4.69 -1.24
CA PHE A 99 22.85 -5.56 -0.12
C PHE A 99 22.57 -4.74 1.14
N MET A 100 21.51 -5.06 1.86
CA MET A 100 21.22 -4.47 3.17
C MET A 100 20.96 -5.53 4.22
N LEU A 101 21.44 -5.27 5.44
CA LEU A 101 21.00 -5.98 6.64
C LEU A 101 20.00 -5.10 7.37
N LEU A 102 18.83 -5.65 7.67
CA LEU A 102 17.70 -4.97 8.26
C LEU A 102 17.30 -5.66 9.57
N SER A 103 16.74 -4.91 10.51
CA SER A 103 16.04 -5.53 11.65
C SER A 103 14.83 -6.33 11.16
N ASP A 104 14.55 -7.46 11.81
CA ASP A 104 13.40 -8.30 11.52
C ASP A 104 12.19 -7.84 12.36
N LEU A 105 11.06 -7.63 11.74
CA LEU A 105 9.80 -7.21 12.39
C LEU A 105 8.85 -8.39 12.65
N GLY A 106 9.33 -9.62 12.50
CA GLY A 106 8.56 -10.85 12.72
C GLY A 106 8.09 -11.50 11.42
N ALA A 107 7.27 -12.53 11.59
CA ALA A 107 6.90 -13.43 10.49
C ALA A 107 5.46 -13.27 10.00
N ARG A 108 4.59 -12.56 10.72
CA ARG A 108 3.17 -12.50 10.42
C ARG A 108 2.69 -11.09 10.14
N THR A 109 2.04 -10.93 8.99
CA THR A 109 1.35 -9.69 8.65
C THR A 109 0.03 -9.56 9.41
N MET A 110 -0.48 -8.34 9.53
CA MET A 110 -1.80 -8.06 10.07
C MET A 110 -2.89 -8.81 9.29
N LEU A 111 -2.77 -8.91 7.95
CA LEU A 111 -3.69 -9.65 7.11
C LEU A 111 -3.73 -11.13 7.51
N GLU A 112 -2.57 -11.79 7.58
CA GLU A 112 -2.48 -13.21 7.96
C GLU A 112 -3.02 -13.47 9.38
N VAL A 113 -2.76 -12.57 10.32
CA VAL A 113 -3.28 -12.69 11.69
C VAL A 113 -4.81 -12.61 11.69
N ILE A 114 -5.41 -11.69 10.91
CA ILE A 114 -6.85 -11.54 10.79
C ILE A 114 -7.47 -12.79 10.12
N GLU A 115 -6.92 -13.24 9.00
CA GLU A 115 -7.44 -14.38 8.24
C GLU A 115 -7.39 -15.71 9.02
N GLN A 116 -6.44 -15.83 9.94
CA GLN A 116 -6.29 -17.02 10.79
C GLN A 116 -7.19 -17.01 12.04
N GLN A 117 -7.93 -15.92 12.30
CA GLN A 117 -8.80 -15.86 13.47
C GLN A 117 -10.05 -16.71 13.29
N PRO A 118 -10.46 -17.45 14.34
CA PRO A 118 -11.79 -18.02 14.39
C PRO A 118 -12.87 -16.94 14.33
N GLU A 119 -14.01 -17.22 13.69
CA GLU A 119 -15.11 -16.27 13.49
C GLU A 119 -15.49 -15.54 14.80
N ALA A 120 -15.56 -16.26 15.93
CA ALA A 120 -15.89 -15.70 17.23
C ALA A 120 -14.90 -14.64 17.76
N ARG A 121 -13.68 -14.56 17.23
CA ARG A 121 -12.63 -13.61 17.63
C ARG A 121 -12.28 -12.62 16.55
N LEU A 122 -12.73 -12.84 15.33
CA LEU A 122 -12.34 -12.09 14.15
C LEU A 122 -12.61 -10.58 14.33
N ALA A 123 -13.83 -10.21 14.72
CA ALA A 123 -14.23 -8.82 14.86
C ALA A 123 -13.38 -8.08 15.92
N GLN A 124 -13.16 -8.68 17.07
CA GLN A 124 -12.36 -8.07 18.15
C GLN A 124 -10.88 -7.96 17.75
N CYS A 125 -10.31 -9.01 17.17
CA CYS A 125 -8.92 -9.01 16.71
C CYS A 125 -8.69 -7.95 15.62
N ALA A 126 -9.57 -7.89 14.62
CA ALA A 126 -9.52 -6.88 13.59
C ALA A 126 -9.60 -5.47 14.19
N TYR A 127 -10.55 -5.22 15.07
CA TYR A 127 -10.73 -3.94 15.72
C TYR A 127 -9.45 -3.48 16.47
N ASP A 128 -8.85 -4.36 17.25
CA ASP A 128 -7.65 -4.04 18.01
C ASP A 128 -6.44 -3.77 17.11
N LEU A 129 -6.29 -4.52 16.01
CA LEU A 129 -5.22 -4.31 15.04
C LEU A 129 -5.42 -3.03 14.22
N TYR A 130 -6.65 -2.72 13.79
CA TYR A 130 -6.94 -1.47 13.08
C TYR A 130 -6.73 -0.25 13.96
N ARG A 131 -6.99 -0.32 15.26
CA ARG A 131 -6.64 0.75 16.21
C ARG A 131 -5.13 0.99 16.27
N GLN A 132 -4.33 -0.07 16.34
CA GLN A 132 -2.88 0.05 16.31
C GLN A 132 -2.38 0.63 14.96
N ALA A 133 -3.02 0.25 13.85
CA ALA A 133 -2.73 0.83 12.55
C ALA A 133 -3.03 2.34 12.50
N ILE A 134 -4.17 2.78 13.09
CA ILE A 134 -4.48 4.21 13.24
C ILE A 134 -3.40 4.92 14.07
N ASP A 135 -2.96 4.34 15.19
CA ASP A 135 -1.92 4.93 16.03
C ASP A 135 -0.61 5.12 15.25
N ALA A 136 -0.23 4.14 14.44
CA ALA A 136 0.95 4.24 13.58
C ALA A 136 0.77 5.30 12.48
N LEU A 137 -0.39 5.33 11.83
CA LEU A 137 -0.70 6.29 10.76
C LEU A 137 -0.68 7.74 11.27
N VAL A 138 -1.31 8.00 12.42
CA VAL A 138 -1.33 9.35 13.02
C VAL A 138 0.08 9.80 13.37
N ARG A 139 0.93 8.92 13.94
CA ARG A 139 2.34 9.26 14.20
C ARG A 139 3.11 9.59 12.93
N TRP A 140 2.94 8.79 11.88
CA TRP A 140 3.55 9.05 10.57
C TRP A 140 3.17 10.41 10.01
N GLN A 141 1.89 10.73 10.05
CA GLN A 141 1.38 11.99 9.55
C GLN A 141 1.78 13.20 10.38
N LEU A 142 1.92 13.05 11.71
CA LEU A 142 2.42 14.12 12.59
C LEU A 142 3.89 14.49 12.33
N ALA A 143 4.69 13.54 11.84
CA ALA A 143 6.08 13.77 11.48
C ALA A 143 6.26 14.50 10.14
N SER A 144 5.17 14.87 9.47
CA SER A 144 5.18 15.48 8.14
C SER A 144 5.94 16.80 8.11
N GLN A 145 6.79 16.94 7.10
CA GLN A 145 7.51 18.17 6.79
C GLN A 145 7.40 18.42 5.27
N PRO A 146 7.03 19.64 4.87
CA PRO A 146 7.04 20.04 3.46
C PRO A 146 8.43 19.82 2.83
N ASP A 147 8.46 19.50 1.55
CA ASP A 147 9.68 19.38 0.73
C ASP A 147 10.67 18.27 1.15
N VAL A 148 10.31 17.44 2.13
CA VAL A 148 11.13 16.29 2.56
C VAL A 148 10.89 15.08 1.66
N LEU A 149 9.62 14.76 1.36
CA LEU A 149 9.23 13.69 0.44
C LEU A 149 8.73 14.27 -0.89
N PRO A 150 8.80 13.50 -2.00
CA PRO A 150 8.26 13.93 -3.27
C PRO A 150 6.78 14.30 -3.17
N PRO A 151 6.30 15.32 -3.91
CA PRO A 151 4.88 15.70 -3.85
C PRO A 151 3.99 14.66 -4.53
N TYR A 152 2.82 14.42 -3.92
CA TYR A 152 1.70 13.75 -4.57
C TYR A 152 0.85 14.83 -5.25
N ASP A 153 1.22 15.15 -6.48
CA ASP A 153 0.68 16.25 -7.28
C ASP A 153 -0.24 15.76 -8.41
N ASP A 154 -0.73 16.71 -9.22
CA ASP A 154 -1.56 16.42 -10.40
C ASP A 154 -0.86 15.48 -11.38
N ALA A 155 0.44 15.61 -11.56
CA ALA A 155 1.20 14.78 -12.48
C ALA A 155 1.25 13.31 -12.01
N LEU A 156 1.47 13.08 -10.71
CA LEU A 156 1.46 11.72 -10.15
C LEU A 156 0.05 11.11 -10.19
N LEU A 157 -0.98 11.87 -9.79
CA LEU A 157 -2.38 11.45 -9.88
C LEU A 157 -2.78 11.08 -11.31
N SER A 158 -2.39 11.90 -12.29
CA SER A 158 -2.67 11.65 -13.70
C SER A 158 -2.02 10.36 -14.20
N ARG A 159 -0.75 10.11 -13.82
CA ARG A 159 -0.07 8.85 -14.17
C ARG A 159 -0.74 7.62 -13.55
N GLU A 160 -1.20 7.75 -12.32
CA GLU A 160 -1.90 6.65 -11.64
C GLU A 160 -3.28 6.38 -12.27
N LEU A 161 -4.06 7.42 -12.55
CA LEU A 161 -5.37 7.28 -13.19
C LEU A 161 -5.28 6.75 -14.64
N ALA A 162 -4.20 7.08 -15.38
CA ALA A 162 -3.99 6.58 -16.73
C ALA A 162 -3.85 5.05 -16.81
N LEU A 163 -3.50 4.38 -15.70
CA LEU A 163 -3.44 2.92 -15.67
C LEU A 163 -4.80 2.27 -15.92
N PHE A 164 -5.91 2.92 -15.52
CA PHE A 164 -7.25 2.39 -15.73
C PHE A 164 -7.61 2.29 -17.22
N PRO A 165 -7.61 3.38 -18.02
CA PRO A 165 -7.90 3.27 -19.43
C PRO A 165 -6.88 2.40 -20.18
N ASP A 166 -5.57 2.57 -19.92
CA ASP A 166 -4.52 1.95 -20.71
C ASP A 166 -4.44 0.42 -20.51
N TRP A 167 -4.70 -0.06 -19.30
CA TRP A 167 -4.55 -1.47 -18.98
C TRP A 167 -5.88 -2.18 -18.73
N TYR A 168 -6.79 -1.57 -17.96
CA TYR A 168 -8.05 -2.23 -17.64
C TYR A 168 -9.02 -2.13 -18.82
N VAL A 169 -9.26 -0.93 -19.34
CA VAL A 169 -10.26 -0.72 -20.43
C VAL A 169 -9.77 -1.27 -21.76
N GLU A 170 -8.60 -0.83 -22.24
CA GLU A 170 -8.12 -1.25 -23.57
C GLU A 170 -7.61 -2.69 -23.56
N LYS A 171 -6.64 -3.01 -22.71
CA LYS A 171 -5.92 -4.29 -22.82
C LYS A 171 -6.67 -5.45 -22.18
N HIS A 172 -7.37 -5.22 -21.05
CA HIS A 172 -8.10 -6.31 -20.40
C HIS A 172 -9.52 -6.47 -20.94
N ARG A 173 -10.27 -5.35 -21.08
CA ARG A 173 -11.66 -5.40 -21.57
C ARG A 173 -11.77 -5.37 -23.11
N GLY A 174 -10.69 -5.06 -23.81
CA GLY A 174 -10.65 -5.01 -25.28
C GLY A 174 -11.45 -3.85 -25.89
N ILE A 175 -11.74 -2.81 -25.10
CA ILE A 175 -12.54 -1.66 -25.55
C ILE A 175 -11.61 -0.61 -26.15
N THR A 176 -11.84 -0.25 -27.41
CA THR A 176 -11.08 0.83 -28.06
C THR A 176 -11.48 2.19 -27.49
N ILE A 177 -10.51 2.96 -27.01
CA ILE A 177 -10.73 4.31 -26.50
C ILE A 177 -10.67 5.30 -27.66
N ASP A 178 -11.84 5.62 -28.23
CA ASP A 178 -11.99 6.69 -29.22
C ASP A 178 -11.91 8.09 -28.58
N SER A 179 -11.98 9.13 -29.41
CA SER A 179 -11.90 10.52 -28.93
C SER A 179 -13.04 10.91 -27.98
N THR A 180 -14.22 10.31 -28.14
CA THR A 180 -15.40 10.58 -27.30
C THR A 180 -15.22 9.97 -25.92
N LEU A 181 -14.83 8.71 -25.85
CA LEU A 181 -14.56 8.02 -24.60
C LEU A 181 -13.35 8.65 -23.87
N ARG A 182 -12.31 9.06 -24.62
CA ARG A 182 -11.17 9.77 -24.04
C ARG A 182 -11.61 11.08 -23.39
N ALA A 183 -12.39 11.90 -24.07
CA ALA A 183 -12.89 13.15 -23.52
C ALA A 183 -13.76 12.95 -22.25
N LYS A 184 -14.60 11.89 -22.21
CA LYS A 184 -15.36 11.52 -21.00
C LYS A 184 -14.42 11.16 -19.85
N LEU A 185 -13.43 10.31 -20.08
CA LEU A 185 -12.45 9.91 -19.07
C LEU A 185 -11.65 11.10 -18.54
N ASP A 186 -11.16 11.95 -19.42
CA ASP A 186 -10.38 13.13 -19.04
C ASP A 186 -11.19 14.10 -18.17
N GLY A 187 -12.48 14.34 -18.51
CA GLY A 187 -13.38 15.14 -17.68
C GLY A 187 -13.64 14.56 -16.31
N LEU A 188 -13.86 13.24 -16.21
CA LEU A 188 -14.05 12.54 -14.95
C LEU A 188 -12.77 12.53 -14.10
N PHE A 189 -11.61 12.31 -14.72
CA PHE A 189 -10.34 12.32 -14.03
C PHE A 189 -9.96 13.72 -13.54
N ALA A 190 -10.25 14.77 -14.33
CA ALA A 190 -10.07 16.14 -13.86
C ALA A 190 -10.89 16.42 -12.58
N GLN A 191 -12.15 15.98 -12.55
CA GLN A 191 -13.01 16.12 -11.37
C GLN A 191 -12.49 15.33 -10.16
N ILE A 192 -12.04 14.09 -10.35
CA ILE A 192 -11.47 13.25 -9.28
C ILE A 192 -10.18 13.88 -8.74
N LYS A 193 -9.30 14.35 -9.62
CA LYS A 193 -8.05 15.02 -9.24
C LYS A 193 -8.30 16.29 -8.45
N ASP A 194 -9.17 17.15 -8.96
CA ASP A 194 -9.53 18.41 -8.28
C ASP A 194 -10.09 18.14 -6.88
N SER A 195 -11.04 17.20 -6.77
CA SER A 195 -11.60 16.80 -5.48
C SER A 195 -10.54 16.30 -4.49
N ASN A 196 -9.60 15.46 -4.94
CA ASN A 196 -8.60 14.86 -4.06
C ASN A 196 -7.47 15.83 -3.67
N LEU A 197 -7.06 16.71 -4.58
CA LEU A 197 -5.98 17.66 -4.31
C LEU A 197 -6.43 18.85 -3.47
N ASN A 198 -7.70 19.23 -3.56
CA ASN A 198 -8.26 20.42 -2.87
C ASN A 198 -9.13 20.05 -1.66
N ALA A 199 -9.35 18.76 -1.39
CA ALA A 199 -10.08 18.33 -0.20
C ALA A 199 -9.46 18.90 1.07
N LEU A 200 -10.28 19.24 2.04
CA LEU A 200 -9.87 19.73 3.36
C LEU A 200 -8.88 20.93 3.27
N GLY A 201 -9.11 21.85 2.32
CA GLY A 201 -8.23 22.98 2.09
C GLY A 201 -6.86 22.63 1.50
N GLY A 202 -6.74 21.49 0.84
CA GLY A 202 -5.47 20.99 0.29
C GLY A 202 -4.52 20.44 1.36
N ALA A 203 -5.05 19.92 2.46
CA ALA A 203 -4.30 19.33 3.56
C ALA A 203 -3.34 18.23 3.09
N ARG A 204 -2.05 18.38 3.38
CA ARG A 204 -1.01 17.44 2.98
C ARG A 204 -0.19 16.96 4.17
N VAL A 205 0.16 15.68 4.12
CA VAL A 205 0.96 14.98 5.13
C VAL A 205 1.91 13.99 4.44
N PHE A 206 2.76 13.32 5.21
CA PHE A 206 3.45 12.14 4.72
C PHE A 206 2.44 11.03 4.43
N VAL A 207 2.49 10.50 3.25
CA VAL A 207 1.64 9.43 2.73
C VAL A 207 2.51 8.23 2.41
N HIS A 208 2.18 7.09 2.97
CA HIS A 208 2.85 5.82 2.75
C HIS A 208 2.55 5.22 1.36
N ARG A 209 1.35 5.44 0.85
CA ARG A 209 0.73 4.93 -0.39
C ARG A 209 0.21 3.50 -0.32
N ASP A 210 0.90 2.61 0.36
CA ASP A 210 0.53 1.20 0.48
C ASP A 210 0.34 0.80 1.96
N PHE A 211 -0.28 1.70 2.76
CA PHE A 211 -0.61 1.48 4.16
C PHE A 211 -1.83 0.57 4.26
N MET A 212 -1.58 -0.73 4.31
CA MET A 212 -2.61 -1.78 4.27
C MET A 212 -2.20 -3.00 5.10
N PRO A 213 -3.14 -3.87 5.53
CA PRO A 213 -2.89 -4.99 6.45
C PRO A 213 -1.75 -5.94 6.03
N ARG A 214 -1.51 -6.13 4.74
CA ARG A 214 -0.40 -6.98 4.26
C ARG A 214 0.99 -6.37 4.47
N ASN A 215 1.06 -5.06 4.66
CA ASN A 215 2.31 -4.31 4.86
C ASN A 215 2.51 -3.89 6.32
N LEU A 216 1.65 -4.36 7.23
CA LEU A 216 1.74 -4.14 8.67
C LEU A 216 2.07 -5.44 9.37
N MET A 217 3.19 -5.47 10.12
CA MET A 217 3.69 -6.65 10.83
C MET A 217 3.19 -6.67 12.26
N VAL A 218 2.68 -7.82 12.70
CA VAL A 218 2.25 -8.00 14.09
C VAL A 218 3.42 -8.54 14.89
N PRO A 219 3.86 -7.83 15.96
CA PRO A 219 4.99 -8.29 16.76
C PRO A 219 4.65 -9.62 17.47
N GLU A 220 5.64 -10.49 17.57
CA GLU A 220 5.50 -11.78 18.28
C GLU A 220 5.53 -11.63 19.80
N SER A 221 6.19 -10.60 20.28
CA SER A 221 6.32 -10.27 21.71
C SER A 221 6.64 -8.80 21.89
N GLY A 222 6.42 -8.28 23.10
CA GLY A 222 6.73 -6.89 23.44
C GLY A 222 5.53 -5.96 23.38
N GLU A 223 5.79 -4.67 23.18
CA GLU A 223 4.73 -3.67 23.05
C GLU A 223 3.92 -3.88 21.77
N PRO A 224 2.59 -3.70 21.82
CA PRO A 224 1.70 -3.92 20.69
C PRO A 224 1.80 -2.76 19.67
N ARG A 225 2.94 -2.66 19.00
CA ARG A 225 3.15 -1.71 17.90
C ARG A 225 3.35 -2.45 16.61
N LEU A 226 2.52 -2.15 15.62
CA LEU A 226 2.67 -2.75 14.30
C LEU A 226 3.95 -2.26 13.63
N GLY A 227 4.69 -3.20 13.05
CA GLY A 227 5.79 -2.88 12.15
C GLY A 227 5.26 -2.42 10.79
N VAL A 228 5.92 -1.45 10.14
CA VAL A 228 5.50 -0.88 8.86
C VAL A 228 6.51 -1.24 7.78
N LEU A 229 6.03 -1.89 6.72
CA LEU A 229 6.81 -2.32 5.55
C LEU A 229 6.36 -1.57 4.28
N ASP A 230 7.17 -1.67 3.21
CA ASP A 230 6.83 -1.21 1.85
C ASP A 230 6.62 0.31 1.73
N PHE A 231 7.45 1.08 2.42
CA PHE A 231 7.33 2.53 2.60
C PHE A 231 8.20 3.36 1.64
N GLN A 232 9.06 2.75 0.82
CA GLN A 232 10.05 3.46 0.00
C GLN A 232 9.45 4.42 -1.04
N ASP A 233 8.20 4.21 -1.41
CA ASP A 233 7.45 5.06 -2.35
C ASP A 233 6.63 6.16 -1.66
N ALA A 234 6.92 6.44 -0.39
CA ALA A 234 6.23 7.46 0.38
C ALA A 234 6.37 8.87 -0.26
N VAL A 235 5.32 9.66 -0.12
CA VAL A 235 5.18 10.98 -0.72
C VAL A 235 4.62 11.99 0.27
N TYR A 236 4.59 13.28 -0.10
CA TYR A 236 3.88 14.33 0.62
C TYR A 236 2.59 14.66 -0.12
N GLY A 237 1.44 14.28 0.42
CA GLY A 237 0.17 14.30 -0.30
C GLY A 237 -1.08 14.37 0.58
N PRO A 238 -2.26 14.17 -0.01
CA PRO A 238 -3.54 14.28 0.68
C PRO A 238 -3.65 13.37 1.89
N ILE A 239 -4.07 13.96 3.03
CA ILE A 239 -4.17 13.25 4.32
C ILE A 239 -5.12 12.04 4.27
N THR A 240 -6.05 12.01 3.34
CA THR A 240 -7.04 10.94 3.18
C THR A 240 -6.51 9.68 2.50
N TYR A 241 -5.30 9.73 1.90
CA TYR A 241 -4.80 8.63 1.06
C TYR A 241 -4.63 7.32 1.84
N ASP A 242 -3.91 7.35 2.96
CA ASP A 242 -3.55 6.12 3.68
C ASP A 242 -4.72 5.53 4.47
N ILE A 243 -5.62 6.37 5.01
CA ILE A 243 -6.85 5.85 5.63
C ILE A 243 -7.78 5.23 4.58
N ALA A 244 -7.85 5.77 3.36
CA ALA A 244 -8.56 5.15 2.25
C ALA A 244 -7.90 3.83 1.83
N SER A 245 -6.55 3.76 1.83
CA SER A 245 -5.80 2.52 1.58
C SER A 245 -6.10 1.44 2.61
N LEU A 246 -6.13 1.81 3.88
CA LEU A 246 -6.37 0.90 4.99
C LEU A 246 -7.79 0.34 4.99
N MET A 247 -8.80 1.20 4.75
CA MET A 247 -10.22 0.85 4.90
C MET A 247 -10.86 0.29 3.63
N ARG A 248 -10.28 0.56 2.46
CA ARG A 248 -10.73 0.05 1.15
C ARG A 248 -9.61 -0.76 0.52
N ASP A 249 -9.15 -1.77 1.26
CA ASP A 249 -8.00 -2.60 0.93
C ASP A 249 -8.23 -3.48 -0.30
N ALA A 250 -7.11 -3.89 -0.90
CA ALA A 250 -7.08 -4.75 -2.07
C ALA A 250 -7.34 -6.23 -1.75
N PHE A 251 -7.13 -6.66 -0.51
CA PHE A 251 -7.09 -8.08 -0.14
C PHE A 251 -8.19 -8.47 0.86
N ILE A 252 -8.65 -7.55 1.70
CA ILE A 252 -9.73 -7.78 2.66
C ILE A 252 -10.81 -6.72 2.52
N SER A 253 -12.08 -7.11 2.70
CA SER A 253 -13.23 -6.21 2.69
C SER A 253 -13.97 -6.28 4.00
N TRP A 254 -14.42 -5.13 4.48
CA TRP A 254 -15.19 -5.02 5.71
C TRP A 254 -16.60 -4.50 5.44
N PRO A 255 -17.57 -4.84 6.30
CA PRO A 255 -18.88 -4.20 6.30
C PRO A 255 -18.78 -2.68 6.50
N GLU A 256 -19.74 -1.94 5.97
CA GLU A 256 -19.68 -0.47 5.94
C GLU A 256 -19.68 0.16 7.35
N ASP A 257 -20.36 -0.47 8.31
CA ASP A 257 -20.37 -0.04 9.71
C ASP A 257 -18.99 -0.11 10.34
N PHE A 258 -18.21 -1.18 10.09
CA PHE A 258 -16.83 -1.29 10.54
C PHE A 258 -15.94 -0.23 9.87
N VAL A 259 -16.08 -0.04 8.55
CA VAL A 259 -15.33 0.99 7.82
C VAL A 259 -15.60 2.37 8.40
N LEU A 260 -16.86 2.68 8.66
CA LEU A 260 -17.27 3.96 9.22
C LEU A 260 -16.72 4.15 10.63
N GLU A 261 -16.85 3.15 11.51
CA GLU A 261 -16.36 3.20 12.88
C GLU A 261 -14.85 3.47 12.95
N ILE A 262 -14.06 2.72 12.19
CA ILE A 262 -12.59 2.89 12.16
C ILE A 262 -12.21 4.25 11.56
N THR A 263 -12.92 4.72 10.52
CA THR A 263 -12.66 6.03 9.92
C THR A 263 -13.01 7.18 10.87
N VAL A 264 -14.10 7.07 11.64
CA VAL A 264 -14.45 8.04 12.70
C VAL A 264 -13.34 8.09 13.76
N ARG A 265 -12.87 6.94 14.23
CA ARG A 265 -11.78 6.88 15.22
C ARG A 265 -10.50 7.53 14.72
N TYR A 266 -10.12 7.25 13.48
CA TYR A 266 -8.98 7.93 12.87
C TYR A 266 -9.19 9.45 12.86
N TRP A 267 -10.35 9.92 12.38
CA TRP A 267 -10.64 11.35 12.32
C TRP A 267 -10.60 12.03 13.68
N GLU A 268 -11.22 11.43 14.71
CA GLU A 268 -11.21 11.96 16.07
C GLU A 268 -9.78 12.01 16.65
N GLN A 269 -8.99 10.95 16.47
CA GLN A 269 -7.62 10.87 16.96
C GLN A 269 -6.72 11.87 16.22
N ALA A 270 -6.80 11.93 14.91
CA ALA A 270 -6.05 12.86 14.07
C ALA A 270 -6.38 14.32 14.40
N ARG A 271 -7.67 14.63 14.56
CA ARG A 271 -8.14 15.98 14.96
C ARG A 271 -7.63 16.36 16.35
N LYS A 272 -7.71 15.46 17.32
CA LYS A 272 -7.17 15.68 18.68
C LYS A 272 -5.66 15.90 18.68
N ALA A 273 -4.96 15.24 17.75
CA ALA A 273 -3.52 15.39 17.57
C ALA A 273 -3.12 16.65 16.78
N GLY A 274 -4.08 17.43 16.27
CA GLY A 274 -3.84 18.66 15.50
C GLY A 274 -3.56 18.45 14.02
N LEU A 275 -3.84 17.26 13.47
CA LEU A 275 -3.73 17.01 12.04
C LEU A 275 -4.87 17.71 11.27
N PRO A 276 -4.63 18.14 10.02
CA PRO A 276 -5.58 18.94 9.23
C PRO A 276 -6.69 18.09 8.60
N VAL A 277 -7.53 17.46 9.42
CA VAL A 277 -8.65 16.59 8.98
C VAL A 277 -9.99 17.34 8.87
N GLY A 278 -10.02 18.65 9.13
CA GLY A 278 -11.24 19.45 9.17
C GLY A 278 -12.10 19.19 10.40
N ASP A 279 -13.15 20.01 10.55
CA ASP A 279 -14.07 19.97 11.71
C ASP A 279 -15.35 19.19 11.40
N ASP A 280 -15.67 18.95 10.14
CA ASP A 280 -16.84 18.20 9.68
C ASP A 280 -16.43 16.80 9.22
N PHE A 281 -16.94 15.78 9.92
CA PHE A 281 -16.66 14.38 9.57
C PHE A 281 -17.28 14.00 8.22
N GLY A 282 -18.41 14.57 7.84
CA GLY A 282 -19.05 14.27 6.55
C GLY A 282 -18.19 14.74 5.37
N GLU A 283 -17.57 15.94 5.47
CA GLU A 283 -16.60 16.42 4.47
C GLU A 283 -15.35 15.54 4.44
N PHE A 284 -14.84 15.16 5.61
CA PHE A 284 -13.70 14.26 5.73
C PHE A 284 -13.99 12.90 5.09
N TYR A 285 -15.12 12.28 5.44
CA TYR A 285 -15.50 10.96 4.92
C TYR A 285 -15.71 10.98 3.40
N ARG A 286 -16.35 12.04 2.90
CA ARG A 286 -16.44 12.27 1.45
C ARG A 286 -15.07 12.29 0.78
N ALA A 287 -14.11 13.01 1.36
CA ALA A 287 -12.75 13.09 0.82
C ALA A 287 -12.03 11.73 0.85
N VAL A 288 -12.24 10.91 1.89
CA VAL A 288 -11.73 9.53 1.98
C VAL A 288 -12.32 8.65 0.88
N GLU A 289 -13.63 8.73 0.62
CA GLU A 289 -14.29 7.93 -0.41
C GLU A 289 -13.85 8.32 -1.83
N TRP A 290 -13.65 9.60 -2.11
CA TRP A 290 -13.15 10.06 -3.40
C TRP A 290 -11.68 9.67 -3.62
N MET A 291 -10.87 9.67 -2.57
CA MET A 291 -9.51 9.14 -2.64
C MET A 291 -9.52 7.62 -2.83
N GLY A 292 -10.41 6.91 -2.14
CA GLY A 292 -10.63 5.47 -2.36
C GLY A 292 -11.00 5.16 -3.81
N LEU A 293 -11.90 5.95 -4.41
CA LEU A 293 -12.28 5.79 -5.82
C LEU A 293 -11.07 5.91 -6.76
N GLN A 294 -10.25 6.95 -6.60
CA GLN A 294 -9.03 7.12 -7.38
C GLN A 294 -8.12 5.87 -7.26
N ARG A 295 -7.92 5.40 -6.03
CA ARG A 295 -7.12 4.19 -5.76
C ARG A 295 -7.71 2.95 -6.41
N HIS A 296 -9.03 2.77 -6.39
CA HIS A 296 -9.69 1.62 -7.02
C HIS A 296 -9.48 1.61 -8.53
N LEU A 297 -9.62 2.75 -9.21
CA LEU A 297 -9.34 2.87 -10.64
C LEU A 297 -7.86 2.55 -10.94
N LYS A 298 -6.93 3.11 -10.17
CA LYS A 298 -5.50 2.80 -10.25
C LYS A 298 -5.24 1.29 -10.12
N ILE A 299 -5.82 0.64 -9.10
CA ILE A 299 -5.58 -0.79 -8.80
C ILE A 299 -6.14 -1.68 -9.90
N LEU A 300 -7.32 -1.37 -10.46
CA LEU A 300 -7.85 -2.08 -11.64
C LEU A 300 -6.82 -2.10 -12.78
N GLY A 301 -6.20 -0.96 -13.07
CA GLY A 301 -5.14 -0.87 -14.07
C GLY A 301 -3.87 -1.63 -13.69
N ILE A 302 -3.44 -1.55 -12.43
CA ILE A 302 -2.27 -2.30 -11.92
C ILE A 302 -2.51 -3.80 -12.04
N PHE A 303 -3.66 -4.31 -11.61
CA PHE A 303 -3.97 -5.74 -11.62
C PHE A 303 -4.06 -6.28 -13.05
N ALA A 304 -4.67 -5.52 -13.96
CA ALA A 304 -4.63 -5.86 -15.39
C ALA A 304 -3.19 -5.91 -15.92
N ARG A 305 -2.35 -4.93 -15.59
CA ARG A 305 -0.94 -4.89 -15.99
C ARG A 305 -0.13 -6.06 -15.44
N LEU A 306 -0.25 -6.35 -14.14
CA LEU A 306 0.45 -7.48 -13.49
C LEU A 306 0.07 -8.82 -14.13
N THR A 307 -1.18 -8.98 -14.54
CA THR A 307 -1.63 -10.20 -15.20
C THR A 307 -1.14 -10.28 -16.65
N LEU A 308 -1.35 -9.22 -17.43
CA LEU A 308 -1.13 -9.26 -18.87
C LEU A 308 0.35 -9.08 -19.25
N ARG A 309 1.09 -8.27 -18.50
CA ARG A 309 2.52 -8.02 -18.77
C ARG A 309 3.42 -8.94 -17.96
N ASP A 310 3.10 -9.14 -16.67
CA ASP A 310 4.02 -9.79 -15.73
C ASP A 310 3.64 -11.25 -15.45
N GLY A 311 2.58 -11.78 -16.12
CA GLY A 311 2.19 -13.18 -16.05
C GLY A 311 1.66 -13.63 -14.70
N LYS A 312 1.03 -12.73 -13.91
CA LYS A 312 0.49 -12.99 -12.57
C LYS A 312 -1.05 -13.04 -12.57
N PRO A 313 -1.70 -14.11 -13.06
CA PRO A 313 -3.14 -14.15 -13.36
C PRO A 313 -4.04 -14.02 -12.11
N LYS A 314 -3.55 -14.34 -10.93
CA LYS A 314 -4.31 -14.29 -9.67
C LYS A 314 -4.88 -12.89 -9.36
N TYR A 315 -4.23 -11.81 -9.84
CA TYR A 315 -4.67 -10.46 -9.54
C TYR A 315 -5.98 -10.06 -10.23
N LEU A 316 -6.30 -10.61 -11.40
CA LEU A 316 -7.58 -10.33 -12.07
C LEU A 316 -8.79 -10.89 -11.32
N ALA A 317 -8.61 -11.93 -10.51
CA ALA A 317 -9.69 -12.49 -9.70
C ALA A 317 -10.25 -11.49 -8.67
N ASP A 318 -9.46 -10.49 -8.25
CA ASP A 318 -9.85 -9.49 -7.28
C ASP A 318 -10.50 -8.23 -7.91
N THR A 319 -10.48 -8.09 -9.23
CA THR A 319 -11.05 -6.90 -9.92
C THR A 319 -12.54 -6.66 -9.62
N PRO A 320 -13.43 -7.68 -9.47
CA PRO A 320 -14.84 -7.45 -9.11
C PRO A 320 -15.03 -6.68 -7.81
N ARG A 321 -14.13 -6.84 -6.83
CA ARG A 321 -14.13 -6.10 -5.56
C ARG A 321 -14.02 -4.59 -5.81
N PHE A 322 -13.06 -4.18 -6.65
CA PHE A 322 -12.83 -2.77 -6.94
C PHE A 322 -13.94 -2.14 -7.78
N ILE A 323 -14.53 -2.89 -8.69
CA ILE A 323 -15.72 -2.45 -9.42
C ILE A 323 -16.87 -2.23 -8.43
N THR A 324 -17.08 -3.13 -7.48
CA THR A 324 -18.10 -2.98 -6.43
C THR A 324 -17.83 -1.72 -5.58
N TYR A 325 -16.61 -1.48 -5.14
CA TYR A 325 -16.26 -0.28 -4.38
C TYR A 325 -16.45 0.99 -5.19
N ALA A 326 -15.96 1.03 -6.44
CA ALA A 326 -16.13 2.19 -7.31
C ALA A 326 -17.61 2.52 -7.55
N ARG A 327 -18.44 1.50 -7.80
CA ARG A 327 -19.89 1.66 -7.98
C ARG A 327 -20.58 2.15 -6.71
N ALA A 328 -20.22 1.62 -5.53
CA ALA A 328 -20.77 2.07 -4.26
C ALA A 328 -20.48 3.55 -4.01
N THR A 329 -19.26 4.01 -4.28
CA THR A 329 -18.89 5.43 -4.20
C THR A 329 -19.67 6.26 -5.23
N CYS A 330 -19.75 5.82 -6.48
CA CYS A 330 -20.51 6.52 -7.52
C CYS A 330 -22.01 6.66 -7.18
N ALA A 331 -22.60 5.66 -6.54
CA ALA A 331 -24.02 5.70 -6.13
C ALA A 331 -24.30 6.74 -5.03
N ARG A 332 -23.32 7.07 -4.18
CA ARG A 332 -23.47 8.07 -3.11
C ARG A 332 -23.34 9.50 -3.60
N TYR A 333 -22.57 9.73 -4.67
CA TYR A 333 -22.25 11.08 -5.13
C TYR A 333 -22.80 11.32 -6.53
N ARG A 334 -23.82 12.18 -6.63
CA ARG A 334 -24.47 12.51 -7.91
C ARG A 334 -23.49 12.95 -9.00
N GLN A 335 -22.42 13.64 -8.61
CA GLN A 335 -21.37 14.11 -9.53
C GLN A 335 -20.65 12.95 -10.22
N LEU A 336 -20.61 11.75 -9.63
CA LEU A 336 -20.01 10.55 -10.15
C LEU A 336 -20.96 9.65 -10.95
N GLY A 337 -22.20 10.09 -11.17
CA GLY A 337 -23.17 9.37 -12.01
C GLY A 337 -22.64 9.02 -13.41
N PRO A 338 -21.99 9.95 -14.12
CA PRO A 338 -21.41 9.62 -15.44
C PRO A 338 -20.30 8.54 -15.36
N LEU A 339 -19.52 8.47 -14.28
CA LEU A 339 -18.55 7.40 -14.08
C LEU A 339 -19.24 6.05 -13.82
N MET A 340 -20.33 6.04 -13.06
CA MET A 340 -21.10 4.81 -12.83
C MET A 340 -21.63 4.22 -14.13
N VAL A 341 -22.21 5.06 -15.00
CA VAL A 341 -22.68 4.64 -16.33
C VAL A 341 -21.53 4.08 -17.16
N LEU A 342 -20.39 4.75 -17.15
CA LEU A 342 -19.21 4.28 -17.88
C LEU A 342 -18.68 2.93 -17.36
N LEU A 343 -18.64 2.74 -16.04
CA LEU A 343 -18.26 1.44 -15.43
C LEU A 343 -19.23 0.34 -15.84
N ASP A 344 -20.55 0.63 -15.89
CA ASP A 344 -21.53 -0.34 -16.33
C ASP A 344 -21.36 -0.71 -17.82
N GLU A 345 -21.09 0.27 -18.69
CA GLU A 345 -20.79 0.04 -20.10
C GLU A 345 -19.52 -0.84 -20.27
N ILE A 346 -18.45 -0.55 -19.52
CA ILE A 346 -17.19 -1.33 -19.53
C ILE A 346 -17.38 -2.77 -19.06
N GLU A 347 -18.19 -2.96 -18.00
CA GLU A 347 -18.46 -4.28 -17.44
C GLU A 347 -19.54 -5.08 -18.20
N GLY A 348 -20.21 -4.46 -19.18
CA GLY A 348 -21.31 -5.08 -19.92
C GLY A 348 -22.57 -5.27 -19.07
N ASN A 349 -22.74 -4.46 -18.02
CA ASN A 349 -23.93 -4.45 -17.19
C ASN A 349 -25.02 -3.60 -17.87
N GLU A 350 -26.27 -4.11 -17.94
CA GLU A 350 -27.39 -3.28 -18.36
C GLU A 350 -27.62 -2.15 -17.36
N THR A 351 -27.58 -0.91 -17.83
CA THR A 351 -27.94 0.25 -17.00
C THR A 351 -29.42 0.17 -16.70
N ARG A 352 -29.81 -0.31 -15.50
CA ARG A 352 -31.19 -0.23 -15.05
C ARG A 352 -31.51 1.23 -14.74
N VAL A 353 -32.03 1.94 -15.69
CA VAL A 353 -32.65 3.25 -15.47
C VAL A 353 -33.97 2.99 -14.68
N GLY A 354 -33.88 3.11 -13.36
CA GLY A 354 -35.08 3.10 -12.53
C GLY A 354 -35.86 4.36 -12.80
N TYR A 355 -37.00 4.25 -13.51
CA TYR A 355 -38.02 5.29 -13.50
C TYR A 355 -38.64 5.28 -12.12
N THR A 356 -38.30 6.23 -11.27
CA THR A 356 -39.09 6.60 -10.09
C THR A 356 -40.19 7.53 -10.59
N PHE A 357 -41.42 7.02 -10.57
CA PHE A 357 -42.64 7.83 -10.72
C PHE A 357 -42.89 8.61 -9.44
#